data_a776dd36617cfa8061391cfdc9da0405
#
_entry.id   a776dd36617cfa8061391cfdc9da0405
#
_cell.length_a   1.000
_cell.length_b   1.000
_cell.length_c   1.000
_cell.angle_alpha   90.00
_cell.angle_beta   90.00
_cell.angle_gamma   90.00
#
_symmetry.space_group_name_H-M   'P 1'
#
loop_
_entity.id
_entity.type
_entity.pdbx_description
1 polymer ?
#
loop_
_entity_poly.entity_id
_entity_poly.type
_entity_poly.pdbx_seq_one_letter_code
_entity_poly.pdbx_strand_id
1 'polypeptide(L)'
;MQRSWIVRLVSLMLLAAWSMMVNVTVLAQGSGAATLPPVVKKAFEQAYPGATISAVSQATDNKQTTFRVDSADKGRRRVVLYDATGRVIEVAEYVQEKELPKPVADAMHSHRRAIYVSGMKVTRGGNVEYRLTVRGSRKTAMIAKPDGTVLSFK
;
A
#
# COMPACT_ATOMS: atom_id res chain seq x y z
N MET A 1 -3.16 -75.62 15.90
CA MET A 1 -2.32 -75.84 17.12
C MET A 1 -1.40 -74.63 17.27
N GLN A 2 -1.61 -74.03 18.43
CA GLN A 2 -0.59 -73.33 19.23
C GLN A 2 0.03 -72.02 18.60
N ARG A 3 -0.45 -70.88 19.02
CA ARG A 3 0.03 -70.08 20.16
C ARG A 3 1.25 -69.27 19.81
N SER A 4 1.06 -67.96 19.71
CA SER A 4 1.51 -66.98 20.72
C SER A 4 1.15 -65.57 20.18
N TRP A 5 0.36 -64.80 20.70
CA TRP A 5 0.25 -64.15 21.99
C TRP A 5 1.61 -63.79 22.59
N ILE A 6 2.17 -62.76 22.32
CA ILE A 6 3.18 -61.99 23.01
C ILE A 6 3.92 -61.21 21.91
N VAL A 7 3.41 -60.11 21.51
CA VAL A 7 4.12 -58.83 21.34
C VAL A 7 3.05 -57.75 21.18
N ARG A 8 2.16 -57.71 22.11
CA ARG A 8 1.48 -56.47 22.46
C ARG A 8 2.26 -55.94 23.64
N LEU A 9 2.96 -54.86 23.47
CA LEU A 9 3.46 -53.93 24.44
C LEU A 9 4.84 -53.47 23.94
N VAL A 10 5.06 -52.17 24.01
CA VAL A 10 6.25 -51.42 23.67
C VAL A 10 6.27 -50.90 22.22
N SER A 11 5.38 -49.99 21.92
CA SER A 11 5.68 -48.87 21.02
C SER A 11 4.68 -47.75 21.25
N LEU A 12 4.49 -47.45 22.51
CA LEU A 12 3.78 -46.26 22.96
C LEU A 12 4.81 -45.34 23.60
N MET A 13 5.68 -44.78 22.78
CA MET A 13 6.54 -43.69 23.23
C MET A 13 7.05 -42.90 22.03
N LEU A 14 6.86 -41.59 22.16
CA LEU A 14 7.62 -40.55 21.46
C LEU A 14 7.22 -40.22 20.02
N LEU A 15 5.97 -39.83 19.82
CA LEU A 15 5.66 -38.72 18.95
C LEU A 15 5.55 -37.45 19.78
N ALA A 16 6.68 -37.01 20.29
CA ALA A 16 6.83 -35.64 20.74
C ALA A 16 6.74 -34.75 19.50
N ALA A 17 5.52 -34.34 19.21
CA ALA A 17 5.26 -33.29 18.27
C ALA A 17 6.00 -32.04 18.70
N TRP A 18 7.09 -31.76 18.03
CA TRP A 18 7.79 -30.49 18.12
C TRP A 18 6.94 -29.46 17.38
N SER A 19 5.87 -29.04 18.05
CA SER A 19 5.13 -27.85 17.69
C SER A 19 6.07 -26.66 17.90
N MET A 20 6.89 -26.34 16.90
CA MET A 20 7.45 -25.02 16.79
C MET A 20 6.27 -24.07 16.57
N MET A 21 5.76 -23.56 17.68
CA MET A 21 4.98 -22.34 17.66
C MET A 21 5.89 -21.25 17.13
N VAL A 22 5.82 -21.01 15.82
CA VAL A 22 6.24 -19.75 15.25
C VAL A 22 5.31 -18.72 15.86
N ASN A 23 5.75 -18.09 16.95
CA ASN A 23 5.14 -16.89 17.44
C ASN A 23 5.38 -15.81 16.37
N VAL A 24 4.51 -15.74 15.37
CA VAL A 24 4.36 -14.55 14.57
C VAL A 24 3.82 -13.50 15.52
N THR A 25 4.73 -12.78 16.14
CA THR A 25 4.39 -11.53 16.82
C THR A 25 3.96 -10.57 15.71
N VAL A 26 2.69 -10.63 15.34
CA VAL A 26 2.05 -9.53 14.65
C VAL A 26 2.11 -8.38 15.63
N LEU A 27 3.15 -7.57 15.51
CA LEU A 27 3.16 -6.25 16.11
C LEU A 27 1.96 -5.54 15.47
N ALA A 28 0.83 -5.61 16.16
CA ALA A 28 -0.27 -4.69 15.93
C ALA A 28 0.36 -3.29 16.04
N GLN A 29 0.64 -2.68 14.90
CA GLN A 29 1.01 -1.28 14.86
C GLN A 29 -0.20 -0.54 15.39
N GLY A 30 -0.13 -0.21 16.68
CA GLY A 30 -1.12 0.62 17.32
C GLY A 30 -1.30 1.86 16.47
N SER A 31 -2.52 2.17 16.13
CA SER A 31 -2.96 3.43 15.51
C SER A 31 -2.81 4.59 16.50
N GLY A 32 -1.67 4.68 17.18
CA GLY A 32 -1.20 5.90 17.76
C GLY A 32 -0.82 6.82 16.61
N ALA A 33 -1.43 8.00 16.53
CA ALA A 33 -1.05 9.01 15.56
C ALA A 33 0.47 9.21 15.66
N ALA A 34 1.21 8.75 14.64
CA ALA A 34 2.65 8.89 14.63
C ALA A 34 2.95 10.40 14.67
N THR A 35 3.75 10.83 15.63
CA THR A 35 4.15 12.23 15.71
C THR A 35 5.11 12.52 14.57
N LEU A 36 4.74 13.47 13.70
CA LEU A 36 5.61 13.92 12.62
C LEU A 36 6.88 14.56 13.18
N PRO A 37 8.08 14.14 12.74
CA PRO A 37 9.30 14.87 13.07
C PRO A 37 9.17 16.35 12.67
N PRO A 38 9.73 17.28 13.43
CA PRO A 38 9.62 18.71 13.12
C PRO A 38 10.09 19.08 11.71
N VAL A 39 11.13 18.41 11.21
CA VAL A 39 11.65 18.63 9.85
C VAL A 39 10.64 18.21 8.77
N VAL A 40 9.96 17.08 8.96
CA VAL A 40 8.94 16.58 8.01
C VAL A 40 7.70 17.48 8.09
N LYS A 41 7.28 17.86 9.30
CA LYS A 41 6.16 18.80 9.50
C LYS A 41 6.41 20.13 8.80
N LYS A 42 7.59 20.73 9.00
CA LYS A 42 7.98 21.98 8.35
C LYS A 42 7.99 21.84 6.81
N ALA A 43 8.56 20.76 6.29
CA ALA A 43 8.59 20.50 4.84
C ALA A 43 7.18 20.38 4.27
N PHE A 44 6.27 19.70 4.98
CA PHE A 44 4.88 19.58 4.57
C PHE A 44 4.15 20.93 4.57
N GLU A 45 4.25 21.70 5.66
CA GLU A 45 3.58 23.01 5.80
C GLU A 45 4.07 24.03 4.78
N GLN A 46 5.36 23.99 4.42
CA GLN A 46 5.93 24.84 3.36
C GLN A 46 5.43 24.46 1.97
N ALA A 47 5.33 23.15 1.68
CA ALA A 47 4.90 22.66 0.37
C ALA A 47 3.37 22.79 0.17
N TYR A 48 2.60 22.68 1.25
CA TYR A 48 1.13 22.63 1.20
C TYR A 48 0.50 23.55 2.27
N PRO A 49 0.70 24.89 2.15
CA PRO A 49 0.13 25.83 3.10
C PRO A 49 -1.40 25.77 3.09
N GLY A 50 -1.98 25.61 4.28
CA GLY A 50 -3.44 25.48 4.44
C GLY A 50 -4.01 24.08 4.27
N ALA A 51 -3.21 23.08 3.92
CA ALA A 51 -3.67 21.70 3.91
C ALA A 51 -3.87 21.16 5.33
N THR A 52 -4.98 20.42 5.53
CA THR A 52 -5.28 19.75 6.80
C THR A 52 -4.74 18.34 6.77
N ILE A 53 -3.88 17.99 7.74
CA ILE A 53 -3.39 16.61 7.91
C ILE A 53 -4.51 15.79 8.55
N SER A 54 -4.90 14.71 7.90
CA SER A 54 -5.94 13.78 8.36
C SER A 54 -5.38 12.54 9.04
N ALA A 55 -4.19 12.09 8.60
CA ALA A 55 -3.51 10.96 9.23
C ALA A 55 -2.00 11.03 9.00
N VAL A 56 -1.26 10.44 9.94
CA VAL A 56 0.18 10.25 9.85
C VAL A 56 0.50 8.80 10.19
N SER A 57 1.36 8.18 9.40
CA SER A 57 1.90 6.87 9.72
C SER A 57 3.39 6.82 9.42
N GLN A 58 4.10 5.94 10.13
CA GLN A 58 5.51 5.71 9.99
C GLN A 58 5.73 4.25 9.60
N ALA A 59 6.64 4.01 8.69
CA ALA A 59 7.13 2.69 8.36
C ALA A 59 8.65 2.68 8.36
N THR A 60 9.23 1.55 8.79
CA THR A 60 10.68 1.34 8.73
C THR A 60 10.93 0.07 7.93
N ASP A 61 11.62 0.21 6.84
CA ASP A 61 12.05 -0.89 5.98
C ASP A 61 13.54 -0.75 5.69
N ASN A 62 14.31 -1.85 5.81
CA ASN A 62 15.76 -1.88 5.56
C ASN A 62 16.51 -0.73 6.24
N LYS A 63 16.19 -0.41 7.51
CA LYS A 63 16.75 0.71 8.29
C LYS A 63 16.41 2.11 7.75
N GLN A 64 15.55 2.21 6.74
CA GLN A 64 15.01 3.48 6.26
C GLN A 64 13.66 3.74 6.88
N THR A 65 13.55 4.83 7.61
CA THR A 65 12.29 5.29 8.18
C THR A 65 11.62 6.25 7.21
N THR A 66 10.36 6.00 6.91
CA THR A 66 9.52 6.85 6.06
C THR A 66 8.29 7.31 6.81
N PHE A 67 7.82 8.50 6.49
CA PHE A 67 6.64 9.13 7.06
C PHE A 67 5.61 9.37 5.97
N ARG A 68 4.45 8.77 6.14
CA ARG A 68 3.29 8.99 5.27
C ARG A 68 2.39 10.04 5.90
N VAL A 69 2.07 11.07 5.15
CA VAL A 69 1.16 12.15 5.54
C VAL A 69 -0.04 12.13 4.62
N ASP A 70 -1.20 11.79 5.15
CA ASP A 70 -2.48 11.91 4.46
C ASP A 70 -3.05 13.28 4.76
N SER A 71 -3.47 14.01 3.74
CA SER A 71 -3.96 15.37 3.87
C SER A 71 -5.06 15.71 2.87
N ALA A 72 -5.77 16.79 3.17
CA ALA A 72 -6.78 17.36 2.29
C ALA A 72 -6.64 18.88 2.22
N ASP A 73 -6.81 19.44 1.03
CA ASP A 73 -6.88 20.87 0.78
C ASP A 73 -7.97 21.14 -0.27
N LYS A 74 -8.95 22.02 0.08
CA LYS A 74 -10.06 22.40 -0.81
C LYS A 74 -10.74 21.21 -1.48
N GLY A 75 -10.96 20.13 -0.70
CA GLY A 75 -11.59 18.90 -1.17
C GLY A 75 -10.66 17.94 -1.95
N ARG A 76 -9.41 18.32 -2.22
CA ARG A 76 -8.42 17.45 -2.84
C ARG A 76 -7.67 16.65 -1.78
N ARG A 77 -7.74 15.34 -1.86
CA ARG A 77 -7.00 14.42 -0.99
C ARG A 77 -5.63 14.15 -1.57
N ARG A 78 -4.63 14.13 -0.70
CA ARG A 78 -3.23 13.88 -1.06
C ARG A 78 -2.56 13.01 -0.02
N VAL A 79 -1.66 12.18 -0.48
CA VAL A 79 -0.74 11.40 0.37
C VAL A 79 0.68 11.80 -0.04
N VAL A 80 1.50 12.16 0.93
CA VAL A 80 2.92 12.46 0.70
C VAL A 80 3.76 11.53 1.54
N LEU A 81 4.75 10.91 0.92
CA LEU A 81 5.73 10.07 1.58
C LEU A 81 7.04 10.84 1.69
N TYR A 82 7.54 10.97 2.91
CA TYR A 82 8.79 11.63 3.24
C TYR A 82 9.82 10.63 3.79
N ASP A 83 11.09 10.92 3.58
CA ASP A 83 12.15 10.31 4.39
C ASP A 83 12.33 11.04 5.73
N ALA A 84 13.21 10.52 6.59
CA ALA A 84 13.48 11.09 7.91
C ALA A 84 14.12 12.49 7.87
N THR A 85 14.65 12.91 6.72
CA THR A 85 15.24 14.24 6.51
C THR A 85 14.22 15.28 6.04
N GLY A 86 12.96 14.88 5.80
CA GLY A 86 11.91 15.74 5.26
C GLY A 86 11.92 15.84 3.73
N ARG A 87 12.73 15.04 3.03
CA ARG A 87 12.72 14.98 1.57
C ARG A 87 11.53 14.17 1.09
N VAL A 88 10.83 14.68 0.09
CA VAL A 88 9.71 13.98 -0.55
C VAL A 88 10.21 12.79 -1.36
N ILE A 89 9.67 11.61 -1.09
CA ILE A 89 9.91 10.37 -1.84
C ILE A 89 8.82 10.19 -2.90
N GLU A 90 7.56 10.39 -2.52
CA GLU A 90 6.40 10.17 -3.38
C GLU A 90 5.30 11.16 -3.03
N VAL A 91 4.58 11.64 -4.04
CA VAL A 91 3.33 12.37 -3.89
C VAL A 91 2.25 11.62 -4.65
N ALA A 92 1.15 11.27 -3.97
CA ALA A 92 -0.02 10.67 -4.59
C ALA A 92 -1.23 11.59 -4.38
N GLU A 93 -1.79 12.10 -5.47
CA GLU A 93 -2.96 12.97 -5.47
C GLU A 93 -4.17 12.21 -6.01
N TYR A 94 -5.27 12.23 -5.27
CA TYR A 94 -6.52 11.66 -5.78
C TYR A 94 -7.03 12.49 -6.94
N VAL A 95 -7.37 11.82 -8.04
CA VAL A 95 -7.88 12.43 -9.26
C VAL A 95 -9.27 11.88 -9.60
N GLN A 96 -10.10 12.69 -10.20
CA GLN A 96 -11.38 12.25 -10.77
C GLN A 96 -11.16 11.77 -12.20
N GLU A 97 -12.10 10.99 -12.75
CA GLU A 97 -11.99 10.50 -14.13
C GLU A 97 -11.80 11.64 -15.15
N LYS A 98 -12.55 12.73 -15.00
CA LYS A 98 -12.46 13.93 -15.86
C LYS A 98 -11.13 14.66 -15.81
N GLU A 99 -10.30 14.39 -14.80
CA GLU A 99 -8.96 14.98 -14.59
C GLU A 99 -7.86 14.08 -15.18
N LEU A 100 -8.22 12.88 -15.67
CA LEU A 100 -7.25 11.99 -16.31
C LEU A 100 -6.83 12.59 -17.66
N PRO A 101 -5.52 12.47 -18.01
CA PRO A 101 -5.12 12.73 -19.38
C PRO A 101 -5.89 11.86 -20.37
N LYS A 102 -6.24 12.44 -21.51
CA LYS A 102 -7.02 11.72 -22.53
C LYS A 102 -6.41 10.37 -22.90
N PRO A 103 -5.08 10.21 -23.10
CA PRO A 103 -4.50 8.89 -23.41
C PRO A 103 -4.73 7.86 -22.29
N VAL A 104 -4.71 8.28 -21.02
CA VAL A 104 -4.96 7.38 -19.87
C VAL A 104 -6.43 6.96 -19.82
N ALA A 105 -7.35 7.90 -20.04
CA ALA A 105 -8.77 7.60 -20.09
C ALA A 105 -9.11 6.68 -21.28
N ASP A 106 -8.57 6.94 -22.46
CA ASP A 106 -8.74 6.11 -23.65
C ASP A 106 -8.20 4.68 -23.41
N ALA A 107 -7.00 4.56 -22.82
CA ALA A 107 -6.42 3.25 -22.47
C ALA A 107 -7.29 2.49 -21.46
N MET A 108 -7.85 3.18 -20.47
CA MET A 108 -8.78 2.59 -19.51
C MET A 108 -10.05 2.08 -20.20
N HIS A 109 -10.71 2.91 -21.01
CA HIS A 109 -11.96 2.54 -21.67
C HIS A 109 -11.80 1.45 -22.74
N SER A 110 -10.66 1.40 -23.42
CA SER A 110 -10.35 0.35 -24.40
C SER A 110 -10.15 -1.01 -23.74
N HIS A 111 -9.81 -1.04 -22.45
CA HIS A 111 -9.55 -2.29 -21.73
C HIS A 111 -10.84 -2.89 -21.15
N ARG A 112 -11.48 -3.79 -21.90
CA ARG A 112 -12.68 -4.56 -21.49
C ARG A 112 -13.85 -3.68 -21.02
N ARG A 113 -14.02 -2.48 -21.59
CA ARG A 113 -15.05 -1.51 -21.17
C ARG A 113 -15.01 -1.22 -19.67
N ALA A 114 -13.81 -1.01 -19.14
CA ALA A 114 -13.62 -0.71 -17.74
C ALA A 114 -14.26 0.61 -17.35
N ILE A 115 -14.91 0.63 -16.18
CA ILE A 115 -15.53 1.81 -15.58
C ILE A 115 -14.59 2.30 -14.47
N TYR A 116 -14.33 3.60 -14.46
CA TYR A 116 -13.56 4.24 -13.41
C TYR A 116 -14.23 4.10 -12.04
N VAL A 117 -13.48 3.77 -11.01
CA VAL A 117 -13.92 3.72 -9.61
C VAL A 117 -13.17 4.75 -8.77
N SER A 118 -11.85 4.79 -8.87
CA SER A 118 -11.00 5.75 -8.18
C SER A 118 -9.64 5.80 -8.85
N GLY A 119 -8.87 6.88 -8.63
CA GLY A 119 -7.53 6.98 -9.15
C GLY A 119 -6.66 7.91 -8.35
N MET A 120 -5.36 7.71 -8.53
CA MET A 120 -4.32 8.57 -8.01
C MET A 120 -3.30 8.87 -9.11
N LYS A 121 -2.91 10.14 -9.21
CA LYS A 121 -1.70 10.56 -9.90
C LYS A 121 -0.54 10.43 -8.92
N VAL A 122 0.43 9.59 -9.22
CA VAL A 122 1.59 9.35 -8.38
C VAL A 122 2.83 9.94 -9.03
N THR A 123 3.55 10.77 -8.28
CA THR A 123 4.82 11.36 -8.70
C THR A 123 5.94 10.87 -7.81
N ARG A 124 6.96 10.27 -8.39
CA ARG A 124 8.15 9.78 -7.68
C ARG A 124 9.41 10.11 -8.48
N GLY A 125 10.31 10.91 -7.90
CA GLY A 125 11.57 11.28 -8.56
C GLY A 125 11.39 11.91 -9.96
N GLY A 126 10.34 12.71 -10.15
CA GLY A 126 9.99 13.32 -11.44
C GLY A 126 9.17 12.41 -12.38
N ASN A 127 9.11 11.12 -12.15
CA ASN A 127 8.27 10.21 -12.92
C ASN A 127 6.81 10.29 -12.45
N VAL A 128 5.89 10.34 -13.40
CA VAL A 128 4.44 10.38 -13.15
C VAL A 128 3.80 9.10 -13.65
N GLU A 129 2.93 8.52 -12.82
CA GLU A 129 2.06 7.40 -13.18
C GLU A 129 0.65 7.60 -12.64
N TYR A 130 -0.32 6.98 -13.26
CA TYR A 130 -1.70 6.94 -12.83
C TYR A 130 -2.02 5.54 -12.31
N ARG A 131 -2.39 5.45 -11.04
CA ARG A 131 -2.86 4.20 -10.40
C ARG A 131 -4.37 4.27 -10.29
N LEU A 132 -5.04 3.50 -11.12
CA LEU A 132 -6.50 3.51 -11.23
C LEU A 132 -7.08 2.23 -10.65
N THR A 133 -8.18 2.35 -9.95
CA THR A 133 -9.08 1.23 -9.69
C THR A 133 -10.22 1.32 -10.67
N VAL A 134 -10.41 0.27 -11.44
CA VAL A 134 -11.44 0.17 -12.45
C VAL A 134 -12.33 -1.04 -12.20
N ARG A 135 -13.55 -1.03 -12.75
CA ARG A 135 -14.50 -2.13 -12.66
C ARG A 135 -14.96 -2.54 -14.05
N GLY A 136 -14.67 -3.79 -14.41
CA GLY A 136 -15.30 -4.50 -15.51
C GLY A 136 -16.19 -5.61 -14.95
N SER A 137 -15.92 -6.85 -15.32
CA SER A 137 -16.55 -8.03 -14.67
C SER A 137 -16.15 -8.18 -13.20
N ARG A 138 -14.98 -7.68 -12.84
CA ARG A 138 -14.46 -7.58 -11.46
C ARG A 138 -13.73 -6.25 -11.27
N LYS A 139 -13.48 -5.91 -10.01
CA LYS A 139 -12.64 -4.77 -9.63
C LYS A 139 -11.17 -5.11 -9.89
N THR A 140 -10.46 -4.22 -10.55
CA THR A 140 -9.12 -4.46 -11.09
C THR A 140 -8.28 -3.20 -10.92
N ALA A 141 -6.96 -3.36 -10.71
CA ALA A 141 -6.02 -2.26 -10.67
C ALA A 141 -5.37 -2.06 -12.05
N MET A 142 -5.27 -0.82 -12.50
CA MET A 142 -4.55 -0.40 -13.71
C MET A 142 -3.48 0.61 -13.33
N ILE A 143 -2.28 0.44 -13.86
CA ILE A 143 -1.20 1.43 -13.75
C ILE A 143 -0.83 1.86 -15.17
N ALA A 144 -0.85 3.16 -15.41
CA ALA A 144 -0.51 3.73 -16.71
C ALA A 144 0.38 4.97 -16.59
N LYS A 145 1.20 5.20 -17.61
CA LYS A 145 1.94 6.47 -17.79
C LYS A 145 1.01 7.57 -18.32
N PRO A 146 1.40 8.85 -18.22
CA PRO A 146 0.62 9.97 -18.75
C PRO A 146 0.29 9.88 -20.25
N ASP A 147 1.14 9.20 -21.02
CA ASP A 147 0.98 8.95 -22.45
C ASP A 147 -0.02 7.82 -22.78
N GLY A 148 -0.61 7.19 -21.76
CA GLY A 148 -1.54 6.09 -21.92
C GLY A 148 -0.88 4.70 -21.97
N THR A 149 0.43 4.61 -21.90
CA THR A 149 1.13 3.31 -21.85
C THR A 149 0.73 2.57 -20.57
N VAL A 150 0.07 1.42 -20.71
CA VAL A 150 -0.34 0.57 -19.59
C VAL A 150 0.84 -0.26 -19.12
N LEU A 151 1.23 -0.07 -17.85
CA LEU A 151 2.33 -0.80 -17.21
C LEU A 151 1.85 -2.09 -16.53
N SER A 152 0.63 -2.07 -16.00
CA SER A 152 0.05 -3.21 -15.29
C SER A 152 -1.47 -3.15 -15.32
N PHE A 153 -2.09 -4.32 -15.42
CA PHE A 153 -3.53 -4.51 -15.32
C PHE A 153 -3.80 -5.84 -14.59
N LYS A 154 -4.28 -5.77 -13.32
CA LYS A 154 -4.44 -6.94 -12.43
C LYS A 154 -5.79 -6.99 -11.78
#